data_6b7db71772943460821cca1adb86d7a4
#
_entry.id   6b7db71772943460821cca1adb86d7a4
#
_cell.length_a   1.000
_cell.length_b   1.000
_cell.length_c   1.000
_cell.angle_alpha   90.00
_cell.angle_beta   90.00
_cell.angle_gamma   90.00
#
_symmetry.space_group_name_H-M   'P 1'
#
loop_
_entity.id
_entity.type
_entity.pdbx_description
1 polymer ?
#
loop_
_entity_poly.entity_id
_entity_poly.type
_entity_poly.pdbx_seq_one_letter_code
_entity_poly.pdbx_strand_id
1 'polypeptide(L)'
;LHIEAHSFPTRRSSDLVQKIGFINTERVYLESKQAQRIQTTLEKEFRSRQDALQKLQQEGEKLEKSLSEGKLQGKEREAAAKRWGELVQQFRKKQAELAEDYNLRRNEEFAALQQNANRIIVDLAKREGYDVILQDVIYVNARYDITDSVIKALNTR
;
A
#
# COMPACT_ATOMS: atom_id res chain seq x y z
N LEU A 1 29.85 -61.63 17.04
CA LEU A 1 29.47 -60.52 16.17
C LEU A 1 29.25 -59.30 17.04
N HIS A 2 30.31 -58.48 17.17
CA HIS A 2 30.17 -57.16 17.77
C HIS A 2 29.58 -56.20 16.73
N ILE A 3 28.34 -55.79 16.94
CA ILE A 3 27.78 -54.63 16.23
C ILE A 3 28.26 -53.42 17.01
N GLU A 4 29.28 -52.74 16.50
CA GLU A 4 29.61 -51.42 16.99
C GLU A 4 28.47 -50.49 16.65
N ALA A 5 27.73 -50.05 17.68
CA ALA A 5 26.76 -48.99 17.53
C ALA A 5 27.53 -47.69 17.25
N HIS A 6 27.57 -47.27 16.01
CA HIS A 6 28.05 -45.93 15.68
C HIS A 6 27.11 -44.92 16.31
N SER A 7 27.52 -44.29 17.39
CA SER A 7 26.82 -43.14 17.95
C SER A 7 26.97 -41.97 16.98
N PHE A 8 25.87 -41.56 16.35
CA PHE A 8 25.83 -40.30 15.61
C PHE A 8 26.15 -39.15 16.57
N PRO A 9 27.01 -38.20 16.17
CA PRO A 9 27.27 -37.06 17.02
C PRO A 9 25.94 -36.31 17.24
N THR A 10 25.50 -36.28 18.48
CA THR A 10 24.37 -35.48 18.88
C THR A 10 24.72 -34.00 18.66
N ARG A 11 23.96 -33.31 17.82
CA ARG A 11 24.12 -31.87 17.67
C ARG A 11 23.95 -31.22 19.05
N ARG A 12 24.86 -30.30 19.37
CA ARG A 12 24.69 -29.47 20.57
C ARG A 12 23.41 -28.67 20.45
N SER A 13 22.71 -28.42 21.57
CA SER A 13 21.49 -27.60 21.57
C SER A 13 21.70 -26.21 20.98
N SER A 14 22.93 -25.69 20.97
CA SER A 14 23.33 -24.45 20.32
C SER A 14 23.27 -24.48 18.79
N ASP A 15 23.30 -25.68 18.17
CA ASP A 15 23.22 -25.88 16.72
C ASP A 15 21.78 -25.98 16.21
N LEU A 16 20.79 -25.99 17.11
CA LEU A 16 19.37 -26.07 16.78
C LEU A 16 18.74 -24.68 16.75
N VAL A 17 17.73 -24.52 15.89
CA VAL A 17 16.90 -23.31 15.89
C VAL A 17 16.24 -23.18 17.26
N GLN A 18 16.58 -22.13 18.01
CA GLN A 18 16.11 -21.92 19.38
C GLN A 18 15.17 -20.74 19.54
N LYS A 19 15.29 -19.74 18.71
CA LYS A 19 14.48 -18.53 18.79
C LYS A 19 13.82 -18.21 17.45
N ILE A 20 12.50 -18.34 17.44
CA ILE A 20 11.67 -18.09 16.28
C ILE A 20 10.78 -16.87 16.55
N GLY A 21 10.69 -15.98 15.58
CA GLY A 21 9.72 -14.89 15.55
C GLY A 21 8.76 -15.04 14.38
N PHE A 22 7.57 -14.49 14.55
CA PHE A 22 6.57 -14.39 13.50
C PHE A 22 6.13 -12.93 13.33
N ILE A 23 5.92 -12.51 12.10
CA ILE A 23 5.45 -11.17 11.77
C ILE A 23 4.22 -11.27 10.88
N ASN A 24 3.17 -10.59 11.28
CA ASN A 24 2.03 -10.31 10.44
C ASN A 24 2.31 -9.03 9.62
N THR A 25 2.77 -9.22 8.38
CA THR A 25 3.16 -8.11 7.50
C THR A 25 1.99 -7.21 7.14
N GLU A 26 0.79 -7.77 7.04
CA GLU A 26 -0.43 -6.99 6.78
C GLU A 26 -0.68 -5.96 7.89
N ARG A 27 -0.54 -6.35 9.16
CA ARG A 27 -0.64 -5.41 10.28
C ARG A 27 0.43 -4.31 10.22
N VAL A 28 1.65 -4.66 9.83
CA VAL A 28 2.73 -3.67 9.67
C VAL A 28 2.35 -2.62 8.62
N TYR A 29 1.77 -3.04 7.50
CA TYR A 29 1.36 -2.15 6.41
C TYR A 29 0.11 -1.33 6.73
N LEU A 30 -0.74 -1.79 7.66
CA LEU A 30 -1.94 -1.07 8.05
C LEU A 30 -1.73 -0.15 9.26
N GLU A 31 -0.95 -0.61 10.25
CA GLU A 31 -0.89 0.02 11.56
C GLU A 31 0.34 0.91 11.77
N SER A 32 1.40 0.78 10.95
CA SER A 32 2.59 1.61 11.13
C SER A 32 2.31 3.09 10.80
N LYS A 33 3.00 3.98 11.50
CA LYS A 33 2.91 5.43 11.21
C LYS A 33 3.38 5.76 9.80
N GLN A 34 4.36 5.02 9.27
CA GLN A 34 4.81 5.19 7.89
C GLN A 34 3.68 4.87 6.90
N ALA A 35 2.93 3.78 7.13
CA ALA A 35 1.76 3.44 6.31
C ALA A 35 0.69 4.53 6.34
N GLN A 36 0.40 5.07 7.52
CA GLN A 36 -0.55 6.17 7.67
C GLN A 36 -0.08 7.45 6.97
N ARG A 37 1.22 7.75 7.01
CA ARG A 37 1.80 8.90 6.28
C ARG A 37 1.72 8.74 4.78
N ILE A 38 1.81 7.52 4.26
CA ILE A 38 1.66 7.25 2.82
C ILE A 38 0.32 7.77 2.33
N GLN A 39 -0.77 7.41 3.00
CA GLN A 39 -2.10 7.85 2.63
C GLN A 39 -2.23 9.37 2.66
N THR A 40 -1.77 10.01 3.73
CA THR A 40 -1.80 11.47 3.88
C THR A 40 -0.98 12.16 2.79
N THR A 41 0.20 11.63 2.48
CA THR A 41 1.07 12.17 1.44
C THR A 41 0.40 12.08 0.07
N LEU A 42 -0.19 10.94 -0.28
CA LEU A 42 -0.89 10.74 -1.55
C LEU A 42 -2.13 11.63 -1.67
N GLU A 43 -2.90 11.78 -0.59
CA GLU A 43 -4.04 12.69 -0.57
C GLU A 43 -3.62 14.14 -0.88
N LYS A 44 -2.51 14.61 -0.31
CA LYS A 44 -1.97 15.94 -0.58
C LYS A 44 -1.46 16.08 -2.01
N GLU A 45 -0.69 15.09 -2.50
CA GLU A 45 -0.13 15.12 -3.85
C GLU A 45 -1.21 15.17 -4.93
N PHE A 46 -2.32 14.45 -4.73
CA PHE A 46 -3.36 14.29 -5.74
C PHE A 46 -4.56 15.21 -5.55
N ARG A 47 -4.60 16.01 -4.49
CA ARG A 47 -5.75 16.88 -4.18
C ARG A 47 -6.08 17.84 -5.30
N SER A 48 -5.10 18.55 -5.85
CA SER A 48 -5.33 19.52 -6.91
C SER A 48 -5.90 18.89 -8.18
N ARG A 49 -5.45 17.68 -8.52
CA ARG A 49 -5.95 16.92 -9.66
C ARG A 49 -7.37 16.39 -9.42
N GLN A 50 -7.70 15.98 -8.20
CA GLN A 50 -9.06 15.59 -7.80
C GLN A 50 -10.01 16.79 -7.86
N ASP A 51 -9.57 17.95 -7.38
CA ASP A 51 -10.35 19.19 -7.44
C ASP A 51 -10.59 19.62 -8.89
N ALA A 52 -9.58 19.48 -9.75
CA ALA A 52 -9.74 19.77 -11.19
C ALA A 52 -10.75 18.83 -11.86
N LEU A 53 -10.74 17.55 -11.52
CA LEU A 53 -11.74 16.59 -12.00
C LEU A 53 -13.15 16.96 -11.54
N GLN A 54 -13.30 17.35 -10.29
CA GLN A 54 -14.60 17.78 -9.75
C GLN A 54 -15.13 18.99 -10.48
N LYS A 55 -14.28 19.96 -10.80
CA LYS A 55 -14.67 21.15 -11.58
C LYS A 55 -15.13 20.78 -12.99
N LEU A 56 -14.41 19.87 -13.66
CA LEU A 56 -14.83 19.38 -14.97
C LEU A 56 -16.19 18.67 -14.92
N GLN A 57 -16.40 17.86 -13.89
CA GLN A 57 -17.68 17.18 -13.67
C GLN A 57 -18.80 18.18 -13.47
N GLN A 58 -18.61 19.20 -12.63
CA GLN A 58 -19.61 20.25 -12.37
C GLN A 58 -19.92 21.06 -13.63
N GLU A 59 -18.90 21.42 -14.40
CA GLU A 59 -19.10 22.13 -15.67
C GLU A 59 -19.91 21.29 -16.69
N GLY A 60 -19.56 19.99 -16.78
CA GLY A 60 -20.30 19.04 -17.62
C GLY A 60 -21.76 18.89 -17.22
N GLU A 61 -22.04 18.77 -15.92
CA GLU A 61 -23.37 18.64 -15.37
C GLU A 61 -24.20 19.90 -15.67
N LYS A 62 -23.63 21.09 -15.55
CA LYS A 62 -24.30 22.37 -15.88
C LYS A 62 -24.66 22.45 -17.36
N LEU A 63 -23.74 22.04 -18.24
CA LEU A 63 -24.00 22.01 -19.68
C LEU A 63 -25.07 20.98 -20.05
N GLU A 64 -25.00 19.79 -19.48
CA GLU A 64 -25.99 18.73 -19.68
C GLU A 64 -27.39 19.23 -19.26
N LYS A 65 -27.48 19.86 -18.10
CA LYS A 65 -28.73 20.44 -17.60
C LYS A 65 -29.27 21.51 -18.56
N SER A 66 -28.41 22.44 -19.02
CA SER A 66 -28.82 23.51 -19.96
C SER A 66 -29.30 22.94 -21.29
N LEU A 67 -28.68 21.87 -21.78
CA LEU A 67 -29.10 21.19 -23.01
C LEU A 67 -30.41 20.44 -22.84
N SER A 68 -30.63 19.78 -21.70
CA SER A 68 -31.85 19.01 -21.45
C SER A 68 -33.07 19.91 -21.18
N GLU A 69 -32.88 21.09 -20.62
CA GLU A 69 -33.96 22.06 -20.36
C GLU A 69 -34.45 22.79 -21.61
N GLY A 70 -33.76 22.62 -22.74
CA GLY A 70 -34.17 23.20 -24.03
C GLY A 70 -34.07 24.72 -24.10
N LYS A 71 -33.34 25.37 -23.19
CA LYS A 71 -33.16 26.83 -23.16
C LYS A 71 -32.20 27.35 -24.23
N LEU A 72 -31.32 26.50 -24.73
CA LEU A 72 -30.34 26.84 -25.76
C LEU A 72 -30.87 26.46 -27.14
N GLN A 73 -30.70 27.35 -28.11
CA GLN A 73 -31.12 27.12 -29.48
C GLN A 73 -30.05 27.55 -30.49
N GLY A 74 -30.10 26.98 -31.70
CA GLY A 74 -29.23 27.33 -32.82
C GLY A 74 -27.76 27.12 -32.52
N LYS A 75 -26.93 28.10 -32.84
CA LYS A 75 -25.46 28.02 -32.66
C LYS A 75 -25.02 27.87 -31.22
N GLU A 76 -25.76 28.47 -30.28
CA GLU A 76 -25.45 28.33 -28.85
C GLU A 76 -25.61 26.88 -28.37
N ARG A 77 -26.69 26.22 -28.85
CA ARG A 77 -26.91 24.80 -28.55
C ARG A 77 -25.81 23.92 -29.13
N GLU A 78 -25.41 24.15 -30.38
CA GLU A 78 -24.33 23.42 -31.03
C GLU A 78 -23.00 23.59 -30.30
N ALA A 79 -22.67 24.83 -29.91
CA ALA A 79 -21.45 25.12 -29.14
C ALA A 79 -21.47 24.44 -27.78
N ALA A 80 -22.60 24.47 -27.08
CA ALA A 80 -22.73 23.79 -25.78
C ALA A 80 -22.63 22.28 -25.88
N ALA A 81 -23.25 21.68 -26.92
CA ALA A 81 -23.15 20.23 -27.16
C ALA A 81 -21.71 19.81 -27.49
N LYS A 82 -21.01 20.59 -28.29
CA LYS A 82 -19.60 20.36 -28.60
C LYS A 82 -18.74 20.46 -27.36
N ARG A 83 -18.93 21.49 -26.55
CA ARG A 83 -18.20 21.69 -25.30
C ARG A 83 -18.47 20.57 -24.33
N TRP A 84 -19.71 20.11 -24.19
CA TRP A 84 -20.06 18.97 -23.36
C TRP A 84 -19.31 17.69 -23.78
N GLY A 85 -19.28 17.40 -25.09
CA GLY A 85 -18.54 16.25 -25.64
C GLY A 85 -17.03 16.32 -25.33
N GLU A 86 -16.43 17.50 -25.49
CA GLU A 86 -15.03 17.75 -25.14
C GLU A 86 -14.76 17.54 -23.66
N LEU A 87 -15.63 18.04 -22.79
CA LEU A 87 -15.52 17.87 -21.34
C LEU A 87 -15.62 16.41 -20.91
N VAL A 88 -16.55 15.65 -21.50
CA VAL A 88 -16.67 14.21 -21.21
C VAL A 88 -15.41 13.47 -21.57
N GLN A 89 -14.84 13.72 -22.74
CA GLN A 89 -13.58 13.10 -23.16
C GLN A 89 -12.42 13.51 -22.27
N GLN A 90 -12.31 14.79 -21.97
CA GLN A 90 -11.26 15.32 -21.10
C GLN A 90 -11.35 14.76 -19.67
N PHE A 91 -12.55 14.65 -19.13
CA PHE A 91 -12.80 14.05 -17.82
C PHE A 91 -12.37 12.59 -17.78
N ARG A 92 -12.80 11.78 -18.77
CA ARG A 92 -12.43 10.36 -18.85
C ARG A 92 -10.91 10.16 -18.94
N LYS A 93 -10.26 10.95 -19.78
CA LYS A 93 -8.80 10.89 -19.94
C LYS A 93 -8.08 11.22 -18.64
N LYS A 94 -8.43 12.35 -18.02
CA LYS A 94 -7.80 12.79 -16.76
C LYS A 94 -8.10 11.86 -15.60
N GLN A 95 -9.30 11.30 -15.53
CA GLN A 95 -9.65 10.32 -14.51
C GLN A 95 -8.80 9.05 -14.65
N ALA A 96 -8.62 8.54 -15.87
CA ALA A 96 -7.78 7.37 -16.12
C ALA A 96 -6.30 7.64 -15.77
N GLU A 97 -5.76 8.78 -16.20
CA GLU A 97 -4.39 9.20 -15.88
C GLU A 97 -4.19 9.34 -14.36
N LEU A 98 -5.15 9.95 -13.67
CA LEU A 98 -5.11 10.10 -12.21
C LEU A 98 -5.08 8.75 -11.50
N ALA A 99 -5.93 7.82 -11.90
CA ALA A 99 -6.00 6.48 -11.31
C ALA A 99 -4.69 5.70 -11.52
N GLU A 100 -4.13 5.77 -12.73
CA GLU A 100 -2.86 5.13 -13.06
C GLU A 100 -1.70 5.72 -12.24
N ASP A 101 -1.58 7.04 -12.21
CA ASP A 101 -0.52 7.74 -11.48
C ASP A 101 -0.64 7.51 -9.96
N TYR A 102 -1.86 7.52 -9.43
CA TYR A 102 -2.11 7.24 -8.03
C TYR A 102 -1.67 5.82 -7.65
N ASN A 103 -2.03 4.82 -8.45
CA ASN A 103 -1.65 3.44 -8.22
C ASN A 103 -0.13 3.25 -8.29
N LEU A 104 0.52 3.89 -9.25
CA LEU A 104 1.99 3.86 -9.38
C LEU A 104 2.66 4.45 -8.13
N ARG A 105 2.24 5.64 -7.72
CA ARG A 105 2.78 6.31 -6.53
C ARG A 105 2.53 5.49 -5.26
N ARG A 106 1.33 4.95 -5.11
CA ARG A 106 0.99 4.07 -3.99
C ARG A 106 1.91 2.84 -3.93
N ASN A 107 2.14 2.19 -5.05
CA ASN A 107 3.01 1.03 -5.13
C ASN A 107 4.47 1.38 -4.78
N GLU A 108 4.97 2.53 -5.26
CA GLU A 108 6.30 3.04 -4.91
C GLU A 108 6.45 3.28 -3.41
N GLU A 109 5.47 3.92 -2.78
CA GLU A 109 5.50 4.22 -1.36
C GLU A 109 5.42 2.95 -0.49
N PHE A 110 4.59 1.98 -0.87
CA PHE A 110 4.51 0.70 -0.17
C PHE A 110 5.76 -0.15 -0.38
N ALA A 111 6.39 -0.10 -1.55
CA ALA A 111 7.68 -0.75 -1.77
C ALA A 111 8.78 -0.16 -0.87
N ALA A 112 8.80 1.16 -0.70
CA ALA A 112 9.71 1.82 0.23
C ALA A 112 9.45 1.42 1.69
N LEU A 113 8.19 1.32 2.09
CA LEU A 113 7.81 0.83 3.42
C LEU A 113 8.29 -0.61 3.62
N GLN A 114 8.09 -1.49 2.64
CA GLN A 114 8.52 -2.88 2.70
C GLN A 114 10.04 -2.99 2.88
N GLN A 115 10.82 -2.23 2.11
CA GLN A 115 12.28 -2.21 2.23
C GLN A 115 12.72 -1.73 3.61
N ASN A 116 12.10 -0.68 4.12
CA ASN A 116 12.39 -0.14 5.45
C ASN A 116 12.03 -1.14 6.55
N ALA A 117 10.86 -1.77 6.45
CA ALA A 117 10.41 -2.80 7.39
C ALA A 117 11.37 -3.99 7.40
N ASN A 118 11.77 -4.49 6.23
CA ASN A 118 12.69 -5.62 6.12
C ASN A 118 14.04 -5.31 6.78
N ARG A 119 14.57 -4.12 6.59
CA ARG A 119 15.82 -3.69 7.22
C ARG A 119 15.69 -3.67 8.75
N ILE A 120 14.61 -3.12 9.26
CA ILE A 120 14.34 -3.05 10.71
C ILE A 120 14.16 -4.45 11.30
N ILE A 121 13.46 -5.35 10.59
CA ILE A 121 13.26 -6.73 11.00
C ILE A 121 14.60 -7.46 11.10
N VAL A 122 15.46 -7.33 10.10
CA VAL A 122 16.79 -7.94 10.11
C VAL A 122 17.65 -7.39 11.24
N ASP A 123 17.66 -6.08 11.45
CA ASP A 123 18.41 -5.46 12.55
C ASP A 123 17.93 -5.94 13.91
N LEU A 124 16.61 -6.02 14.11
CA LEU A 124 16.00 -6.53 15.33
C LEU A 124 16.33 -8.00 15.54
N ALA A 125 16.25 -8.82 14.50
CA ALA A 125 16.57 -10.24 14.56
C ALA A 125 18.01 -10.47 15.00
N LYS A 126 18.95 -9.75 14.42
CA LYS A 126 20.38 -9.85 14.78
C LYS A 126 20.65 -9.37 16.20
N ARG A 127 20.06 -8.24 16.58
CA ARG A 127 20.27 -7.64 17.89
C ARG A 127 19.69 -8.49 19.02
N GLU A 128 18.54 -9.10 18.81
CA GLU A 128 17.83 -9.89 19.82
C GLU A 128 18.08 -11.39 19.72
N GLY A 129 18.91 -11.83 18.76
CA GLY A 129 19.32 -13.22 18.65
C GLY A 129 18.25 -14.17 18.12
N TYR A 130 17.38 -13.70 17.23
CA TYR A 130 16.47 -14.59 16.52
C TYR A 130 17.21 -15.45 15.50
N ASP A 131 16.87 -16.74 15.44
CA ASP A 131 17.39 -17.66 14.44
C ASP A 131 16.58 -17.60 13.14
N VAL A 132 15.27 -17.44 13.26
CA VAL A 132 14.33 -17.39 12.12
C VAL A 132 13.23 -16.39 12.41
N ILE A 133 12.86 -15.61 11.39
CA ILE A 133 11.65 -14.82 11.39
C ILE A 133 10.79 -15.26 10.21
N LEU A 134 9.54 -15.64 10.53
CA LEU A 134 8.58 -16.21 9.59
C LEU A 134 7.47 -15.20 9.29
N GLN A 135 6.95 -15.30 8.09
CA GLN A 135 5.72 -14.66 7.63
C GLN A 135 4.90 -15.65 6.80
N ASP A 136 3.65 -15.34 6.57
CA ASP A 136 2.77 -16.16 5.71
C ASP A 136 2.70 -17.63 6.11
N VAL A 137 2.45 -17.88 7.39
CA VAL A 137 2.26 -19.22 7.94
C VAL A 137 0.78 -19.50 8.16
N ILE A 138 0.39 -20.78 8.03
CA ILE A 138 -0.99 -21.20 8.27
C ILE A 138 -1.36 -21.09 9.76
N TYR A 139 -0.42 -21.43 10.64
CA TYR A 139 -0.61 -21.37 12.09
C TYR A 139 0.69 -20.97 12.77
N VAL A 140 0.58 -20.12 13.77
CA VAL A 140 1.65 -19.77 14.69
C VAL A 140 1.06 -19.50 16.07
N ASN A 141 1.75 -19.98 17.12
CA ASN A 141 1.36 -19.62 18.49
C ASN A 141 1.67 -18.14 18.73
N ALA A 142 0.74 -17.45 19.39
CA ALA A 142 0.86 -16.01 19.67
C ALA A 142 2.15 -15.62 20.41
N ARG A 143 2.76 -16.53 21.17
CA ARG A 143 4.03 -16.26 21.87
C ARG A 143 5.20 -15.97 20.92
N TYR A 144 5.11 -16.39 19.65
CA TYR A 144 6.13 -16.12 18.63
C TYR A 144 5.90 -14.83 17.88
N ASP A 145 4.72 -14.21 18.03
CA ASP A 145 4.35 -13.00 17.29
C ASP A 145 5.11 -11.78 17.83
N ILE A 146 5.97 -11.22 17.00
CA ILE A 146 6.76 -10.01 17.31
C ILE A 146 6.30 -8.79 16.49
N THR A 147 5.12 -8.85 15.90
CA THR A 147 4.60 -7.79 15.04
C THR A 147 4.56 -6.44 15.75
N ASP A 148 4.08 -6.38 16.99
CA ASP A 148 4.01 -5.13 17.76
C ASP A 148 5.39 -4.51 17.99
N SER A 149 6.41 -5.31 18.26
CA SER A 149 7.80 -4.85 18.42
C SER A 149 8.34 -4.25 17.13
N VAL A 150 8.01 -4.86 15.97
CA VAL A 150 8.42 -4.36 14.66
C VAL A 150 7.72 -3.03 14.35
N ILE A 151 6.42 -2.93 14.60
CA ILE A 151 5.65 -1.69 14.40
C ILE A 151 6.21 -0.58 15.27
N LYS A 152 6.51 -0.87 16.55
CA LYS A 152 7.13 0.08 17.48
C LYS A 152 8.48 0.57 16.97
N ALA A 153 9.33 -0.34 16.48
CA ALA A 153 10.65 0.01 15.95
C ALA A 153 10.53 0.88 14.67
N LEU A 154 9.57 0.58 13.78
CA LEU A 154 9.27 1.41 12.62
C LEU A 154 8.80 2.81 13.02
N ASN A 155 7.99 2.91 14.06
CA ASN A 155 7.39 4.18 14.50
C ASN A 155 8.37 5.12 15.18
N THR A 156 9.52 4.61 15.65
CA THR A 156 10.55 5.41 16.36
C THR A 156 11.62 6.01 15.44
N ARG A 157 11.58 5.73 14.13
CA ARG A 157 12.55 6.24 13.15
C ARG A 157 11.97 7.28 12.23
#